data_740f1ec3e1eae9abf038a88319e370f5
#
_entry.id   740f1ec3e1eae9abf038a88319e370f5
#
_cell.length_a   1.000
_cell.length_b   1.000
_cell.length_c   1.000
_cell.angle_alpha   90.00
_cell.angle_beta   90.00
_cell.angle_gamma   90.00
#
_symmetry.space_group_name_H-M   'P 1'
#
loop_
_entity.id
_entity.type
_entity.pdbx_description
1 polymer ?
#
loop_
_entity_poly.entity_id
_entity_poly.type
_entity_poly.pdbx_seq_one_letter_code
_entity_poly.pdbx_strand_id
1 'polypeptide(L)'
;MEIKSKNDIIDYFASGIKQDELIGVENEQFLFNIKTNKRAEYENIKKLLQIFITKFGWQEIKENDNLIGLKFNGKSISLEPGNQIELSGDKLKNIHEVCVELHNFQKELDSACFDTNLTNMATGYDPVTKLKDAPNNPKERYKIMTNEMPKGGELSLNMMYQTSGTQVNMDYSSEEDFKKKFKLMCYLTPLAIGIFANSAVYENRASGYLSYRAKVWQNTARAGLPKIFLELSLIHI
;
A
#
# COMPACT_ATOMS: atom_id res chain seq x y z
N MET A 1 14.86 10.57 17.47
CA MET A 1 14.29 11.56 18.43
C MET A 1 13.75 10.76 19.61
N GLU A 2 14.15 11.10 20.84
CA GLU A 2 13.60 10.49 22.05
C GLU A 2 12.35 11.27 22.47
N ILE A 3 11.22 10.60 22.60
CA ILE A 3 9.96 11.22 23.03
C ILE A 3 9.94 11.25 24.56
N LYS A 4 9.94 12.45 25.14
CA LYS A 4 9.95 12.68 26.61
C LYS A 4 8.63 13.30 27.11
N SER A 5 7.88 13.92 26.21
CA SER A 5 6.65 14.64 26.55
C SER A 5 5.62 14.60 25.44
N LYS A 6 4.38 14.99 25.74
CA LYS A 6 3.34 15.21 24.75
C LYS A 6 3.73 16.29 23.73
N ASN A 7 4.48 17.30 24.15
CA ASN A 7 4.90 18.38 23.26
C ASN A 7 5.87 17.89 22.18
N ASP A 8 6.75 16.93 22.47
CA ASP A 8 7.65 16.37 21.49
C ASP A 8 6.87 15.73 20.32
N ILE A 9 5.72 15.13 20.62
CA ILE A 9 4.83 14.55 19.60
C ILE A 9 4.16 15.67 18.78
N ILE A 10 3.66 16.70 19.44
CA ILE A 10 3.02 17.86 18.81
C ILE A 10 4.03 18.56 17.88
N ASP A 11 5.23 18.82 18.38
CA ASP A 11 6.29 19.47 17.62
C ASP A 11 6.73 18.63 16.40
N TYR A 12 6.76 17.31 16.54
CA TYR A 12 7.04 16.40 15.43
C TYR A 12 5.99 16.54 14.30
N PHE A 13 4.70 16.52 14.64
CA PHE A 13 3.65 16.74 13.64
C PHE A 13 3.67 18.15 13.08
N ALA A 14 3.92 19.16 13.90
CA ALA A 14 4.04 20.55 13.47
C ALA A 14 5.23 20.77 12.50
N SER A 15 6.31 20.02 12.67
CA SER A 15 7.46 20.06 11.76
C SER A 15 7.14 19.53 10.34
N GLY A 16 6.03 18.80 10.20
CA GLY A 16 5.51 18.32 8.92
C GLY A 16 4.78 19.39 8.08
N ILE A 17 4.51 20.57 8.66
CA ILE A 17 3.88 21.69 7.95
C ILE A 17 4.78 22.16 6.81
N LYS A 18 4.20 22.28 5.59
CA LYS A 18 4.91 22.72 4.38
C LYS A 18 4.15 23.80 3.65
N GLN A 19 4.88 24.75 3.06
CA GLN A 19 4.28 25.82 2.27
C GLN A 19 3.89 25.35 0.86
N ASP A 20 4.70 24.46 0.28
CA ASP A 20 4.38 23.84 -1.01
C ASP A 20 3.54 22.58 -0.75
N GLU A 21 2.27 22.63 -1.13
CA GLU A 21 1.36 21.50 -1.00
C GLU A 21 1.57 20.53 -2.16
N LEU A 22 2.19 19.40 -1.88
CA LEU A 22 2.50 18.37 -2.84
C LEU A 22 1.65 17.12 -2.59
N ILE A 23 1.54 16.28 -3.62
CA ILE A 23 0.84 15.01 -3.61
C ILE A 23 1.85 13.90 -3.83
N GLY A 24 1.84 12.89 -2.96
CA GLY A 24 2.54 11.63 -3.18
C GLY A 24 1.54 10.50 -3.34
N VAL A 25 1.80 9.56 -4.24
CA VAL A 25 0.94 8.40 -4.44
C VAL A 25 1.73 7.12 -4.26
N GLU A 26 1.17 6.19 -3.49
CA GLU A 26 1.65 4.82 -3.39
C GLU A 26 0.70 3.92 -4.20
N ASN A 27 1.25 2.99 -4.96
CA ASN A 27 0.46 2.05 -5.75
C ASN A 27 0.99 0.65 -5.58
N GLU A 28 0.17 -0.21 -4.98
CA GLU A 28 0.46 -1.61 -4.76
C GLU A 28 -0.21 -2.48 -5.83
N GLN A 29 0.47 -3.55 -6.24
CA GLN A 29 -0.09 -4.54 -7.17
C GLN A 29 0.36 -5.95 -6.79
N PHE A 30 -0.53 -6.92 -7.00
CA PHE A 30 -0.17 -8.32 -6.93
C PHE A 30 0.56 -8.77 -8.19
N LEU A 31 1.48 -9.72 -8.02
CA LEU A 31 2.18 -10.37 -9.13
C LEU A 31 1.87 -11.87 -9.14
N PHE A 32 1.51 -12.38 -10.31
CA PHE A 32 1.19 -13.78 -10.54
C PHE A 32 2.08 -14.36 -11.63
N ASN A 33 2.45 -15.61 -11.50
CA ASN A 33 3.11 -16.36 -12.55
C ASN A 33 2.08 -16.82 -13.58
N ILE A 34 2.23 -16.44 -14.84
CA ILE A 34 1.27 -16.70 -15.93
C ILE A 34 1.12 -18.17 -16.27
N LYS A 35 2.13 -19.01 -15.98
CA LYS A 35 2.07 -20.45 -16.27
C LYS A 35 1.34 -21.24 -15.18
N THR A 36 1.46 -20.80 -13.92
CA THR A 36 0.93 -21.54 -12.77
C THR A 36 -0.32 -20.90 -12.17
N ASN A 37 -0.63 -19.66 -12.53
CA ASN A 37 -1.66 -18.80 -11.92
C ASN A 37 -1.51 -18.65 -10.40
N LYS A 38 -0.30 -18.84 -9.88
CA LYS A 38 0.02 -18.63 -8.46
C LYS A 38 0.71 -17.30 -8.25
N ARG A 39 0.58 -16.75 -7.04
CA ARG A 39 1.34 -15.57 -6.61
C ARG A 39 2.84 -15.78 -6.85
N ALA A 40 3.51 -14.70 -7.21
CA ALA A 40 4.95 -14.71 -7.43
C ALA A 40 5.71 -14.89 -6.10
N GLU A 41 6.54 -15.91 -6.04
CA GLU A 41 7.46 -16.14 -4.92
C GLU A 41 8.60 -15.12 -4.93
N TYR A 42 9.29 -14.92 -3.80
CA TYR A 42 10.34 -13.93 -3.67
C TYR A 42 11.43 -14.06 -4.77
N GLU A 43 11.82 -15.27 -5.15
CA GLU A 43 12.82 -15.47 -6.22
C GLU A 43 12.34 -14.98 -7.60
N ASN A 44 11.04 -15.03 -7.87
CA ASN A 44 10.47 -14.43 -9.07
C ASN A 44 10.51 -12.89 -9.01
N ILE A 45 10.14 -12.33 -7.85
CA ILE A 45 10.20 -10.89 -7.60
C ILE A 45 11.64 -10.36 -7.73
N LYS A 46 12.61 -11.07 -7.16
CA LYS A 46 14.03 -10.71 -7.28
C LYS A 46 14.48 -10.60 -8.74
N LYS A 47 14.06 -11.54 -9.59
CA LYS A 47 14.34 -11.47 -11.04
C LYS A 47 13.67 -10.25 -11.68
N LEU A 48 12.43 -9.96 -11.34
CA LEU A 48 11.71 -8.78 -11.82
C LEU A 48 12.42 -7.49 -11.39
N LEU A 49 12.81 -7.35 -10.13
CA LEU A 49 13.59 -6.21 -9.64
C LEU A 49 14.92 -6.07 -10.37
N GLN A 50 15.58 -7.18 -10.73
CA GLN A 50 16.82 -7.16 -11.51
C GLN A 50 16.61 -6.59 -12.92
N ILE A 51 15.44 -6.82 -13.54
CA ILE A 51 15.08 -6.16 -14.82
C ILE A 51 14.96 -4.65 -14.65
N PHE A 52 14.33 -4.17 -13.57
CA PHE A 52 14.28 -2.73 -13.28
C PHE A 52 15.67 -2.10 -13.16
N ILE A 53 16.60 -2.80 -12.51
CA ILE A 53 18.01 -2.33 -12.36
C ILE A 53 18.69 -2.25 -13.72
N THR A 54 18.63 -3.34 -14.51
CA THR A 54 19.42 -3.47 -15.75
C THR A 54 18.82 -2.71 -16.92
N LYS A 55 17.49 -2.62 -17.01
CA LYS A 55 16.79 -2.04 -18.16
C LYS A 55 16.39 -0.58 -17.94
N PHE A 56 16.05 -0.19 -16.71
CA PHE A 56 15.51 1.13 -16.40
C PHE A 56 16.41 1.95 -15.46
N GLY A 57 17.55 1.39 -15.01
CA GLY A 57 18.54 2.12 -14.23
C GLY A 57 18.18 2.36 -12.76
N TRP A 58 17.22 1.61 -12.21
CA TRP A 58 16.90 1.66 -10.79
C TRP A 58 18.08 1.16 -9.95
N GLN A 59 18.25 1.72 -8.75
CA GLN A 59 19.27 1.35 -7.80
C GLN A 59 18.72 0.41 -6.74
N GLU A 60 19.49 -0.61 -6.38
CA GLU A 60 19.08 -1.62 -5.39
C GLU A 60 18.99 -1.07 -3.95
N ILE A 61 18.01 -1.61 -3.22
CA ILE A 61 17.90 -1.49 -1.76
C ILE A 61 17.97 -2.89 -1.19
N LYS A 62 18.93 -3.14 -0.30
CA LYS A 62 19.15 -4.44 0.34
C LYS A 62 18.99 -4.40 1.85
N GLU A 63 18.57 -5.53 2.41
CA GLU A 63 18.56 -5.83 3.83
C GLU A 63 19.18 -7.23 4.03
N ASN A 64 20.27 -7.33 4.79
CA ASN A 64 20.99 -8.60 5.00
C ASN A 64 21.25 -9.35 3.67
N ASP A 65 21.82 -8.66 2.67
CA ASP A 65 22.09 -9.16 1.31
C ASP A 65 20.87 -9.52 0.45
N ASN A 66 19.67 -9.45 0.99
CA ASN A 66 18.45 -9.65 0.23
C ASN A 66 18.05 -8.36 -0.51
N LEU A 67 17.71 -8.47 -1.79
CA LEU A 67 17.16 -7.38 -2.59
C LEU A 67 15.70 -7.16 -2.21
N ILE A 68 15.41 -6.11 -1.44
CA ILE A 68 14.09 -5.86 -0.86
C ILE A 68 13.34 -4.67 -1.46
N GLY A 69 13.95 -3.97 -2.38
CA GLY A 69 13.36 -2.81 -3.04
C GLY A 69 14.34 -2.09 -3.95
N LEU A 70 13.89 -1.02 -4.55
CA LEU A 70 14.64 -0.19 -5.48
C LEU A 70 14.38 1.28 -5.22
N LYS A 71 15.29 2.16 -5.68
CA LYS A 71 15.10 3.61 -5.65
C LYS A 71 15.54 4.23 -6.98
N PHE A 72 14.82 5.29 -7.39
CA PHE A 72 15.13 6.04 -8.59
C PHE A 72 14.54 7.45 -8.53
N ASN A 73 15.39 8.50 -8.59
CA ASN A 73 14.95 9.90 -8.69
C ASN A 73 13.79 10.28 -7.75
N GLY A 74 13.97 10.11 -6.44
CA GLY A 74 12.97 10.46 -5.44
C GLY A 74 11.90 9.39 -5.18
N LYS A 75 11.75 8.43 -6.09
CA LYS A 75 10.79 7.31 -6.01
C LYS A 75 11.43 6.05 -5.45
N SER A 76 10.60 5.16 -4.93
CA SER A 76 11.04 3.81 -4.55
C SER A 76 10.05 2.74 -4.97
N ILE A 77 10.57 1.54 -5.19
CA ILE A 77 9.79 0.31 -5.28
C ILE A 77 10.07 -0.49 -4.03
N SER A 78 9.03 -0.89 -3.32
CA SER A 78 9.13 -1.74 -2.14
C SER A 78 8.34 -3.03 -2.31
N LEU A 79 8.58 -3.98 -1.40
CA LEU A 79 7.81 -5.22 -1.32
C LEU A 79 6.96 -5.19 -0.06
N GLU A 80 5.69 -5.47 -0.21
CA GLU A 80 4.76 -5.68 0.88
C GLU A 80 4.79 -7.14 1.37
N PRO A 81 4.24 -7.49 2.57
CA PRO A 81 4.45 -8.80 3.21
C PRO A 81 4.22 -10.00 2.29
N GLY A 82 3.19 -9.94 1.46
CA GLY A 82 2.85 -10.99 0.50
C GLY A 82 3.47 -10.79 -0.88
N ASN A 83 4.62 -10.15 -1.00
CA ASN A 83 5.27 -9.83 -2.28
C ASN A 83 4.44 -8.94 -3.22
N GLN A 84 3.49 -8.16 -2.70
CA GLN A 84 2.91 -7.09 -3.50
C GLN A 84 4.04 -6.11 -3.83
N ILE A 85 4.13 -5.72 -5.10
CA ILE A 85 5.05 -4.67 -5.52
C ILE A 85 4.39 -3.32 -5.27
N GLU A 86 5.09 -2.40 -4.62
CA GLU A 86 4.62 -1.06 -4.33
C GLU A 86 5.53 -0.02 -4.96
N LEU A 87 4.94 0.88 -5.75
CA LEU A 87 5.58 2.15 -6.08
C LEU A 87 5.25 3.15 -4.97
N SER A 88 6.26 3.72 -4.33
CA SER A 88 6.14 4.97 -3.57
C SER A 88 6.62 6.10 -4.48
N GLY A 89 5.67 6.88 -5.00
CA GLY A 89 5.90 7.93 -5.99
C GLY A 89 6.65 9.15 -5.43
N ASP A 90 6.99 10.05 -6.32
CA ASP A 90 7.64 11.32 -5.97
C ASP A 90 6.63 12.34 -5.42
N LYS A 91 7.12 13.47 -4.98
CA LYS A 91 6.34 14.62 -4.53
C LYS A 91 5.95 15.46 -5.75
N LEU A 92 4.67 15.44 -6.10
CA LEU A 92 4.14 15.99 -7.33
C LEU A 92 3.16 17.14 -7.07
N LYS A 93 3.06 18.06 -8.02
CA LYS A 93 2.26 19.30 -7.85
C LYS A 93 0.78 19.14 -8.21
N ASN A 94 0.46 18.16 -9.04
CA ASN A 94 -0.90 18.02 -9.56
C ASN A 94 -1.18 16.59 -10.07
N ILE A 95 -2.45 16.31 -10.30
CA ILE A 95 -2.91 14.99 -10.74
C ILE A 95 -2.37 14.56 -12.12
N HIS A 96 -2.02 15.50 -12.99
CA HIS A 96 -1.48 15.16 -14.31
C HIS A 96 -0.06 14.61 -14.18
N GLU A 97 0.75 15.17 -13.30
CA GLU A 97 2.09 14.64 -12.98
C GLU A 97 1.98 13.24 -12.35
N VAL A 98 1.03 13.04 -11.42
CA VAL A 98 0.72 11.72 -10.84
C VAL A 98 0.34 10.72 -11.93
N CYS A 99 -0.53 11.11 -12.87
CA CYS A 99 -0.94 10.25 -13.97
C CYS A 99 0.25 9.83 -14.86
N VAL A 100 1.13 10.77 -15.18
CA VAL A 100 2.35 10.49 -15.96
C VAL A 100 3.28 9.52 -15.20
N GLU A 101 3.48 9.73 -13.91
CA GLU A 101 4.34 8.88 -13.08
C GLU A 101 3.79 7.45 -13.02
N LEU A 102 2.52 7.27 -12.68
CA LEU A 102 1.88 5.95 -12.61
C LEU A 102 1.88 5.24 -13.97
N HIS A 103 1.65 5.98 -15.06
CA HIS A 103 1.68 5.41 -16.41
C HIS A 103 3.08 4.95 -16.83
N ASN A 104 4.12 5.71 -16.49
CA ASN A 104 5.50 5.31 -16.76
C ASN A 104 5.89 4.09 -15.93
N PHE A 105 5.55 4.07 -14.64
CA PHE A 105 5.79 2.90 -13.80
C PHE A 105 5.07 1.66 -14.33
N GLN A 106 3.81 1.80 -14.75
CA GLN A 106 3.05 0.68 -15.33
C GLN A 106 3.72 0.11 -16.57
N LYS A 107 4.24 0.96 -17.48
CA LYS A 107 5.00 0.49 -18.66
C LYS A 107 6.27 -0.26 -18.28
N GLU A 108 7.03 0.23 -17.30
CA GLU A 108 8.22 -0.45 -16.80
C GLU A 108 7.86 -1.80 -16.17
N LEU A 109 6.80 -1.82 -15.35
CA LEU A 109 6.31 -3.04 -14.69
C LEU A 109 5.83 -4.08 -15.71
N ASP A 110 5.03 -3.69 -16.69
CA ASP A 110 4.54 -4.58 -17.75
C ASP A 110 5.68 -5.19 -18.55
N SER A 111 6.70 -4.37 -18.87
CA SER A 111 7.90 -4.85 -19.56
C SER A 111 8.70 -5.84 -18.71
N ALA A 112 8.88 -5.55 -17.41
CA ALA A 112 9.59 -6.46 -16.51
C ALA A 112 8.79 -7.75 -16.25
N CYS A 113 7.46 -7.68 -16.17
CA CYS A 113 6.58 -8.83 -16.08
C CYS A 113 6.68 -9.73 -17.31
N PHE A 114 6.68 -9.15 -18.51
CA PHE A 114 6.86 -9.90 -19.75
C PHE A 114 8.16 -10.68 -19.75
N ASP A 115 9.28 -10.05 -19.40
CA ASP A 115 10.60 -10.67 -19.38
C ASP A 115 10.74 -11.78 -18.31
N THR A 116 9.88 -11.78 -17.27
CA THR A 116 9.92 -12.73 -16.17
C THR A 116 8.79 -13.75 -16.14
N ASN A 117 7.91 -13.77 -17.16
CA ASN A 117 6.69 -14.58 -17.20
C ASN A 117 5.77 -14.34 -16.00
N LEU A 118 5.67 -13.08 -15.57
CA LEU A 118 4.72 -12.63 -14.57
C LEU A 118 3.62 -11.78 -15.21
N THR A 119 2.55 -11.58 -14.47
CA THR A 119 1.52 -10.57 -14.74
C THR A 119 1.19 -9.82 -13.46
N ASN A 120 0.86 -8.57 -13.58
CA ASN A 120 0.40 -7.76 -12.46
C ASN A 120 -1.13 -7.72 -12.37
N MET A 121 -1.65 -7.43 -11.19
CA MET A 121 -3.08 -7.30 -10.95
C MET A 121 -3.33 -6.22 -9.91
N ALA A 122 -4.01 -5.14 -10.32
CA ALA A 122 -4.44 -4.05 -9.46
C ALA A 122 -5.86 -4.32 -8.95
N THR A 123 -5.99 -5.05 -7.86
CA THR A 123 -7.26 -5.36 -7.18
C THR A 123 -7.09 -5.17 -5.68
N GLY A 124 -8.15 -4.79 -4.97
CA GLY A 124 -8.07 -4.48 -3.54
C GLY A 124 -7.83 -5.70 -2.64
N TYR A 125 -8.08 -6.91 -3.13
CA TYR A 125 -7.85 -8.16 -2.41
C TYR A 125 -7.49 -9.28 -3.39
N ASP A 126 -6.59 -10.18 -2.97
CA ASP A 126 -6.19 -11.35 -3.76
C ASP A 126 -7.40 -12.28 -4.01
N PRO A 127 -7.85 -12.43 -5.25
CA PRO A 127 -9.07 -13.18 -5.53
C PRO A 127 -8.88 -14.70 -5.50
N VAL A 128 -7.65 -15.20 -5.50
CA VAL A 128 -7.32 -16.61 -5.79
C VAL A 128 -6.63 -17.30 -4.64
N THR A 129 -5.58 -16.67 -4.08
CA THR A 129 -4.65 -17.31 -3.16
C THR A 129 -5.24 -17.44 -1.77
N LYS A 130 -5.13 -18.61 -1.16
CA LYS A 130 -5.46 -18.79 0.26
C LYS A 130 -4.37 -18.21 1.14
N LEU A 131 -4.72 -17.70 2.31
CA LEU A 131 -3.75 -17.10 3.24
C LEU A 131 -2.54 -18.04 3.53
N LYS A 132 -2.79 -19.32 3.73
CA LYS A 132 -1.73 -20.33 4.00
C LYS A 132 -0.75 -20.53 2.84
N ASP A 133 -1.18 -20.17 1.62
CA ASP A 133 -0.42 -20.32 0.37
C ASP A 133 0.13 -18.97 -0.11
N ALA A 134 -0.07 -17.90 0.66
CA ALA A 134 0.44 -16.57 0.33
C ALA A 134 1.98 -16.55 0.42
N PRO A 135 2.65 -15.93 -0.58
CA PRO A 135 4.11 -15.85 -0.56
C PRO A 135 4.59 -14.90 0.53
N ASN A 136 5.88 -14.99 0.84
CA ASN A 136 6.54 -14.17 1.84
C ASN A 136 7.85 -13.63 1.29
N ASN A 137 8.40 -12.57 1.90
CA ASN A 137 9.70 -12.02 1.57
C ASN A 137 10.61 -11.89 2.81
N PRO A 138 11.92 -11.70 2.63
CA PRO A 138 12.90 -11.80 3.73
C PRO A 138 13.00 -10.57 4.64
N LYS A 139 12.14 -9.55 4.50
CA LYS A 139 12.17 -8.37 5.38
C LYS A 139 11.92 -8.76 6.83
N GLU A 140 12.84 -8.38 7.74
CA GLU A 140 12.78 -8.73 9.15
C GLU A 140 11.53 -8.19 9.86
N ARG A 141 11.12 -6.96 9.51
CA ARG A 141 9.91 -6.35 10.08
C ARG A 141 8.65 -7.21 9.87
N TYR A 142 8.55 -7.93 8.75
CA TYR A 142 7.37 -8.74 8.44
C TYR A 142 7.31 -10.03 9.24
N LYS A 143 8.44 -10.58 9.65
CA LYS A 143 8.49 -11.70 10.61
C LYS A 143 7.90 -11.27 11.95
N ILE A 144 8.29 -10.09 12.44
CA ILE A 144 7.76 -9.53 13.70
C ILE A 144 6.26 -9.27 13.56
N MET A 145 5.83 -8.60 12.48
CA MET A 145 4.42 -8.28 12.25
C MET A 145 3.56 -9.55 12.13
N THR A 146 4.02 -10.58 11.44
CA THR A 146 3.30 -11.85 11.31
C THR A 146 3.04 -12.52 12.65
N ASN A 147 3.93 -12.38 13.60
CA ASN A 147 3.78 -12.93 14.95
C ASN A 147 2.89 -12.06 15.85
N GLU A 148 2.94 -10.74 15.69
CA GLU A 148 2.26 -9.81 16.60
C GLU A 148 0.84 -9.41 16.16
N MET A 149 0.63 -9.19 14.86
CA MET A 149 -0.63 -8.67 14.34
C MET A 149 -1.85 -9.58 14.61
N PRO A 150 -1.75 -10.93 14.54
CA PRO A 150 -2.89 -11.80 14.83
C PRO A 150 -3.44 -11.69 16.26
N LYS A 151 -2.63 -11.23 17.20
CA LYS A 151 -3.04 -11.08 18.62
C LYS A 151 -4.13 -10.03 18.81
N GLY A 152 -4.32 -9.12 17.86
CA GLY A 152 -5.26 -8.02 17.96
C GLY A 152 -6.36 -8.00 16.89
N GLY A 153 -6.41 -8.97 15.97
CA GLY A 153 -7.44 -9.01 14.94
C GLY A 153 -7.39 -10.26 14.09
N GLU A 154 -8.55 -10.89 13.88
CA GLU A 154 -8.67 -12.17 13.17
C GLU A 154 -8.20 -12.12 11.72
N LEU A 155 -8.39 -10.97 11.03
CA LEU A 155 -8.03 -10.79 9.63
C LEU A 155 -6.73 -9.99 9.41
N SER A 156 -5.90 -9.87 10.46
CA SER A 156 -4.65 -9.12 10.37
C SER A 156 -3.66 -9.70 9.36
N LEU A 157 -3.52 -11.02 9.29
CA LEU A 157 -2.67 -11.66 8.28
C LEU A 157 -3.26 -11.54 6.87
N ASN A 158 -4.59 -11.61 6.74
CA ASN A 158 -5.24 -11.37 5.46
C ASN A 158 -4.99 -9.95 4.96
N MET A 159 -5.03 -8.95 5.85
CA MET A 159 -4.66 -7.58 5.53
C MET A 159 -3.22 -7.51 5.03
N MET A 160 -2.27 -8.09 5.73
CA MET A 160 -0.85 -8.03 5.39
C MET A 160 -0.53 -8.72 4.05
N TYR A 161 -1.05 -9.91 3.83
CA TYR A 161 -0.62 -10.78 2.72
C TYR A 161 -1.52 -10.74 1.50
N GLN A 162 -2.78 -10.31 1.65
CA GLN A 162 -3.80 -10.45 0.61
C GLN A 162 -4.51 -9.14 0.24
N THR A 163 -4.11 -7.98 0.80
CA THR A 163 -4.62 -6.69 0.33
C THR A 163 -3.61 -5.96 -0.53
N SER A 164 -4.09 -5.15 -1.45
CA SER A 164 -3.32 -4.12 -2.13
C SER A 164 -4.19 -2.89 -2.37
N GLY A 165 -3.58 -1.76 -2.65
CA GLY A 165 -4.32 -0.53 -2.79
C GLY A 165 -3.54 0.60 -3.41
N THR A 166 -4.24 1.71 -3.61
CA THR A 166 -3.61 2.99 -3.93
C THR A 166 -3.79 3.92 -2.75
N GLN A 167 -2.72 4.51 -2.26
CA GLN A 167 -2.72 5.49 -1.19
C GLN A 167 -2.33 6.86 -1.72
N VAL A 168 -3.06 7.88 -1.31
CA VAL A 168 -2.75 9.28 -1.65
C VAL A 168 -2.31 10.00 -0.40
N ASN A 169 -1.12 10.59 -0.44
CA ASN A 169 -0.52 11.37 0.62
C ASN A 169 -0.58 12.85 0.23
N MET A 170 -1.17 13.68 1.06
CA MET A 170 -1.30 15.12 0.83
C MET A 170 -0.58 15.90 1.93
N ASP A 171 0.23 16.88 1.54
CA ASP A 171 0.82 17.82 2.47
C ASP A 171 -0.24 18.74 3.11
N TYR A 172 0.11 19.40 4.19
CA TYR A 172 -0.72 20.41 4.85
C TYR A 172 0.14 21.63 5.21
N SER A 173 -0.47 22.81 5.07
CA SER A 173 0.21 24.12 5.22
C SER A 173 0.05 24.75 6.61
N SER A 174 -0.84 24.20 7.44
CA SER A 174 -1.08 24.64 8.81
C SER A 174 -1.84 23.58 9.61
N GLU A 175 -1.93 23.75 10.93
CA GLU A 175 -2.78 22.90 11.77
C GLU A 175 -4.27 23.00 11.37
N GLU A 176 -4.73 24.19 11.01
CA GLU A 176 -6.11 24.40 10.57
C GLU A 176 -6.40 23.73 9.23
N ASP A 177 -5.45 23.78 8.29
CA ASP A 177 -5.55 23.08 7.02
C ASP A 177 -5.54 21.56 7.22
N PHE A 178 -4.66 21.04 8.10
CA PHE A 178 -4.67 19.63 8.49
C PHE A 178 -6.05 19.19 9.01
N LYS A 179 -6.63 19.95 9.94
CA LYS A 179 -7.95 19.64 10.51
C LYS A 179 -9.04 19.57 9.44
N LYS A 180 -9.04 20.52 8.49
CA LYS A 180 -10.00 20.55 7.37
C LYS A 180 -9.82 19.33 6.46
N LYS A 181 -8.60 19.06 6.01
CA LYS A 181 -8.28 17.92 5.14
C LYS A 181 -8.63 16.59 5.82
N PHE A 182 -8.22 16.41 7.07
CA PHE A 182 -8.50 15.19 7.82
C PHE A 182 -10.00 14.95 7.99
N LYS A 183 -10.76 15.99 8.39
CA LYS A 183 -12.21 15.92 8.52
C LYS A 183 -12.88 15.56 7.19
N LEU A 184 -12.46 16.19 6.09
CA LEU A 184 -12.97 15.90 4.76
C LEU A 184 -12.71 14.44 4.36
N MET A 185 -11.51 13.93 4.59
CA MET A 185 -11.16 12.54 4.30
C MET A 185 -12.03 11.57 5.09
N CYS A 186 -12.32 11.85 6.38
CA CYS A 186 -13.22 11.03 7.17
C CYS A 186 -14.63 10.97 6.56
N TYR A 187 -15.17 12.10 6.10
CA TYR A 187 -16.48 12.14 5.44
C TYR A 187 -16.49 11.44 4.08
N LEU A 188 -15.40 11.55 3.32
CA LEU A 188 -15.28 10.91 2.00
C LEU A 188 -15.02 9.39 2.09
N THR A 189 -14.56 8.88 3.23
CA THR A 189 -14.19 7.46 3.38
C THR A 189 -15.29 6.49 2.94
N PRO A 190 -16.56 6.59 3.40
CA PRO A 190 -17.58 5.65 2.98
C PRO A 190 -17.92 5.77 1.48
N LEU A 191 -17.87 6.98 0.91
CA LEU A 191 -18.07 7.22 -0.51
C LEU A 191 -16.93 6.61 -1.33
N ALA A 192 -15.68 6.83 -0.90
CA ALA A 192 -14.50 6.28 -1.56
C ALA A 192 -14.50 4.74 -1.54
N ILE A 193 -14.88 4.12 -0.41
CA ILE A 193 -15.03 2.66 -0.32
C ILE A 193 -16.05 2.15 -1.34
N GLY A 194 -17.18 2.85 -1.52
CA GLY A 194 -18.21 2.47 -2.49
C GLY A 194 -17.77 2.67 -3.94
N ILE A 195 -17.21 3.84 -4.27
CA ILE A 195 -16.82 4.21 -5.64
C ILE A 195 -15.63 3.38 -6.15
N PHE A 196 -14.63 3.13 -5.29
CA PHE A 196 -13.41 2.41 -5.64
C PHE A 196 -13.43 0.92 -5.23
N ALA A 197 -14.60 0.36 -4.89
CA ALA A 197 -14.73 -1.04 -4.55
C ALA A 197 -14.32 -1.94 -5.73
N ASN A 198 -13.30 -2.79 -5.53
CA ASN A 198 -12.77 -3.69 -6.55
C ASN A 198 -12.26 -5.03 -5.97
N SER A 199 -12.89 -5.52 -4.90
CA SER A 199 -12.47 -6.74 -4.20
C SER A 199 -13.65 -7.61 -3.77
N ALA A 200 -14.53 -7.93 -4.74
CA ALA A 200 -15.73 -8.74 -4.49
C ALA A 200 -15.45 -10.25 -4.44
N VAL A 201 -14.26 -10.69 -4.85
CA VAL A 201 -13.88 -12.11 -4.93
C VAL A 201 -12.74 -12.41 -3.95
N TYR A 202 -12.82 -13.55 -3.27
CA TYR A 202 -11.74 -14.15 -2.50
C TYR A 202 -11.77 -15.68 -2.62
N GLU A 203 -10.60 -16.32 -2.64
CA GLU A 203 -10.48 -17.77 -2.77
C GLU A 203 -11.39 -18.36 -3.89
N ASN A 204 -11.41 -17.70 -5.05
CA ASN A 204 -12.20 -18.06 -6.24
C ASN A 204 -13.72 -18.07 -6.04
N ARG A 205 -14.24 -17.33 -5.07
CA ARG A 205 -15.70 -17.27 -4.79
C ARG A 205 -16.13 -15.83 -4.46
N ALA A 206 -17.38 -15.53 -4.70
CA ALA A 206 -17.97 -14.25 -4.31
C ALA A 206 -17.93 -14.10 -2.78
N SER A 207 -17.46 -12.95 -2.32
CA SER A 207 -17.32 -12.62 -0.90
C SER A 207 -18.63 -12.17 -0.24
N GLY A 208 -19.61 -11.75 -1.04
CA GLY A 208 -20.81 -11.05 -0.57
C GLY A 208 -20.61 -9.54 -0.32
N TYR A 209 -19.41 -9.01 -0.57
CA TYR A 209 -19.08 -7.59 -0.44
C TYR A 209 -18.56 -7.03 -1.77
N LEU A 210 -18.85 -5.77 -2.07
CA LEU A 210 -18.20 -5.07 -3.19
C LEU A 210 -16.73 -4.78 -2.86
N SER A 211 -16.46 -4.46 -1.60
CA SER A 211 -15.10 -4.28 -1.06
C SER A 211 -14.85 -5.24 0.11
N TYR A 212 -14.41 -6.46 -0.17
CA TYR A 212 -13.95 -7.40 0.86
C TYR A 212 -12.71 -6.86 1.60
N ARG A 213 -11.86 -6.09 0.91
CA ARG A 213 -10.76 -5.35 1.51
C ARG A 213 -11.23 -4.48 2.69
N ALA A 214 -12.31 -3.72 2.54
CA ALA A 214 -12.85 -2.91 3.64
C ALA A 214 -13.28 -3.76 4.83
N LYS A 215 -13.91 -4.93 4.60
CA LYS A 215 -14.25 -5.91 5.64
C LYS A 215 -13.01 -6.41 6.38
N VAL A 216 -11.93 -6.72 5.64
CA VAL A 216 -10.67 -7.17 6.21
C VAL A 216 -10.07 -6.08 7.11
N TRP A 217 -9.97 -4.84 6.63
CA TRP A 217 -9.44 -3.72 7.39
C TRP A 217 -10.22 -3.42 8.69
N GLN A 218 -11.52 -3.64 8.72
CA GLN A 218 -12.34 -3.50 9.92
C GLN A 218 -12.05 -4.57 11.00
N ASN A 219 -11.38 -5.66 10.62
CA ASN A 219 -11.09 -6.79 11.51
C ASN A 219 -9.58 -7.04 11.70
N THR A 220 -8.78 -5.98 11.53
CA THR A 220 -7.33 -6.01 11.77
C THR A 220 -6.98 -5.43 13.13
N ALA A 221 -5.79 -5.78 13.64
CA ALA A 221 -5.24 -5.21 14.87
C ALA A 221 -5.04 -3.69 14.72
N ARG A 222 -5.55 -2.92 15.67
CA ARG A 222 -5.37 -1.45 15.75
C ARG A 222 -5.85 -0.69 14.51
N ALA A 223 -6.64 -1.33 13.68
CA ALA A 223 -7.26 -0.71 12.53
C ALA A 223 -8.77 -0.60 12.74
N GLY A 224 -9.41 0.08 11.83
CA GLY A 224 -10.82 0.42 11.88
C GLY A 224 -11.01 1.91 12.15
N LEU A 225 -12.20 2.37 11.91
CA LEU A 225 -12.57 3.75 12.23
C LEU A 225 -12.78 3.85 13.75
N PRO A 226 -12.05 4.71 14.48
CA PRO A 226 -12.36 5.00 15.86
C PRO A 226 -13.82 5.41 16.00
N LYS A 227 -14.49 4.99 17.08
CA LYS A 227 -15.91 5.32 17.32
C LYS A 227 -16.19 6.83 17.23
N ILE A 228 -15.24 7.65 17.67
CA ILE A 228 -15.33 9.10 17.57
C ILE A 228 -15.50 9.62 16.13
N PHE A 229 -14.99 8.93 15.11
CA PHE A 229 -15.21 9.32 13.72
C PHE A 229 -16.63 9.02 13.25
N LEU A 230 -17.23 7.93 13.71
CA LEU A 230 -18.62 7.60 13.47
C LEU A 230 -19.55 8.60 14.15
N GLU A 231 -19.23 9.00 15.38
CA GLU A 231 -19.97 10.00 16.13
C GLU A 231 -19.86 11.40 15.49
N LEU A 232 -18.68 11.80 15.02
CA LEU A 232 -18.49 13.07 14.31
C LEU A 232 -19.23 13.12 12.97
N SER A 233 -19.37 12.00 12.27
CA SER A 233 -20.12 11.94 11.01
C SER A 233 -21.63 12.02 11.22
N LEU A 234 -22.13 11.56 12.37
CA LEU A 234 -23.57 11.55 12.70
C LEU A 234 -24.07 12.86 13.33
N ILE A 235 -23.19 13.67 13.92
CA ILE A 235 -23.56 14.91 14.63
C ILE A 235 -23.48 16.16 13.70
N HIS A 236 -22.81 16.08 12.57
CA HIS A 236 -22.50 17.24 11.73
C HIS A 236 -22.96 17.11 10.26
N ILE A 237 -23.89 16.20 10.00
CA ILE A 237 -24.66 16.13 8.73
C ILE A 237 -26.06 16.80 9.01
#